data_82b2bc0266903b98d85b4c3571cb0258
#
_entry.id   82b2bc0266903b98d85b4c3571cb0258
#
_cell.length_a   1.000
_cell.length_b   1.000
_cell.length_c   1.000
_cell.angle_alpha   90.00
_cell.angle_beta   90.00
_cell.angle_gamma   90.00
#
_symmetry.space_group_name_H-M   'P 1'
#
loop_
_entity.id
_entity.type
_entity.pdbx_description
1 polymer ?
#
loop_
_entity_poly.entity_id
_entity_poly.type
_entity_poly.pdbx_seq_one_letter_code
_entity_poly.pdbx_strand_id
1 'polypeptide(L)'
;MTGYLYETHLHTSEASACGQVSGSDYIDFMMSRGFSGMFVTDHFFNGNSAVPRYFSWKEKVKQYVSGYKKALAAAKGRNFDVLFGVEYNFNGDEYLIYGVDEAWLLANDDILPCSKEEVYRRVHEAGGIMIQAHPYRERYYLEDIRLTPSISDGIEIYNAANPDNQNALAYRYALELSVPMTAGSDIHFFHEKAMGGMLLPERLGSPSEYVDAVQKGEGIPVKVLNGKMKPVAEIKELTDPTEEPKLPVLRF
;
A
#
# COMPACT_ATOMS: atom_id res chain seq x y z
N MET A 1 2.87 20.42 -11.14
CA MET A 1 3.45 19.08 -11.43
C MET A 1 2.59 18.43 -12.48
N THR A 2 3.20 17.81 -13.47
CA THR A 2 2.54 17.03 -14.51
C THR A 2 2.92 15.56 -14.31
N GLY A 3 1.97 14.65 -14.52
CA GLY A 3 2.19 13.21 -14.35
C GLY A 3 0.86 12.50 -14.08
N TYR A 4 0.95 11.23 -13.73
CA TYR A 4 -0.16 10.35 -13.45
C TYR A 4 -0.18 10.00 -11.95
N LEU A 5 -1.28 10.33 -11.29
CA LEU A 5 -1.44 10.12 -9.85
C LEU A 5 -2.05 8.75 -9.58
N TYR A 6 -1.40 7.94 -8.76
CA TYR A 6 -1.88 6.62 -8.36
C TYR A 6 -2.08 6.54 -6.86
N GLU A 7 -3.26 6.04 -6.45
CA GLU A 7 -3.49 5.54 -5.10
C GLU A 7 -2.79 4.19 -4.95
N THR A 8 -1.97 4.04 -3.93
CA THR A 8 -1.15 2.82 -3.78
C THR A 8 -1.52 1.97 -2.58
N HIS A 9 -2.42 2.43 -1.70
CA HIS A 9 -2.84 1.71 -0.50
C HIS A 9 -4.35 1.85 -0.28
N LEU A 10 -5.13 0.85 -0.70
CA LEU A 10 -6.58 0.88 -0.72
C LEU A 10 -7.19 -0.48 -0.37
N HIS A 11 -8.26 -0.45 0.44
CA HIS A 11 -8.98 -1.61 0.93
C HIS A 11 -10.41 -1.66 0.42
N THR A 12 -10.84 -2.87 -0.02
CA THR A 12 -12.19 -3.11 -0.51
C THR A 12 -13.01 -3.93 0.50
N SER A 13 -14.33 -3.78 0.45
CA SER A 13 -15.25 -4.56 1.29
C SER A 13 -15.30 -6.05 0.93
N GLU A 14 -14.75 -6.44 -0.22
CA GLU A 14 -14.73 -7.83 -0.67
C GLU A 14 -13.71 -8.68 0.07
N ALA A 15 -12.57 -8.09 0.45
CA ALA A 15 -11.45 -8.85 1.00
C ALA A 15 -10.91 -8.33 2.33
N SER A 16 -11.07 -7.04 2.65
CA SER A 16 -10.67 -6.45 3.94
C SER A 16 -11.86 -6.30 4.86
N ALA A 17 -11.79 -6.83 6.09
CA ALA A 17 -12.90 -6.77 7.07
C ALA A 17 -13.22 -5.34 7.54
N CYS A 18 -12.27 -4.42 7.45
CA CYS A 18 -12.43 -2.99 7.72
C CYS A 18 -12.85 -2.18 6.48
N GLY A 19 -12.76 -2.75 5.27
CA GLY A 19 -13.21 -2.11 4.03
C GLY A 19 -14.73 -1.95 3.99
N GLN A 20 -15.21 -0.77 3.64
CA GLN A 20 -16.65 -0.46 3.59
C GLN A 20 -17.15 -0.17 2.18
N VAL A 21 -16.27 -0.09 1.21
CA VAL A 21 -16.55 0.29 -0.17
C VAL A 21 -16.17 -0.84 -1.10
N SER A 22 -17.06 -1.17 -2.05
CA SER A 22 -16.74 -2.16 -3.09
C SER A 22 -15.66 -1.62 -4.03
N GLY A 23 -14.80 -2.51 -4.53
CA GLY A 23 -13.78 -2.12 -5.50
C GLY A 23 -14.36 -1.36 -6.70
N SER A 24 -15.56 -1.73 -7.19
CA SER A 24 -16.24 -1.02 -8.29
C SER A 24 -16.59 0.44 -7.98
N ASP A 25 -16.92 0.73 -6.73
CA ASP A 25 -17.48 2.03 -6.34
C ASP A 25 -16.36 3.08 -6.14
N TYR A 26 -15.12 2.63 -5.99
CA TYR A 26 -13.96 3.53 -5.89
C TYR A 26 -13.65 4.27 -7.19
N ILE A 27 -14.05 3.77 -8.37
CA ILE A 27 -13.62 4.34 -9.65
C ILE A 27 -14.05 5.81 -9.80
N ASP A 28 -15.33 6.12 -9.59
CA ASP A 28 -15.83 7.49 -9.70
C ASP A 28 -15.25 8.40 -8.62
N PHE A 29 -15.11 7.88 -7.41
CA PHE A 29 -14.52 8.61 -6.30
C PHE A 29 -13.08 9.01 -6.60
N MET A 30 -12.22 8.06 -6.99
CA MET A 30 -10.81 8.31 -7.28
C MET A 30 -10.63 9.26 -8.46
N MET A 31 -11.40 9.07 -9.53
CA MET A 31 -11.37 9.99 -10.68
C MET A 31 -11.78 11.40 -10.28
N SER A 32 -12.79 11.58 -9.42
CA SER A 32 -13.22 12.88 -8.92
C SER A 32 -12.15 13.58 -8.07
N ARG A 33 -11.22 12.83 -7.49
CA ARG A 33 -10.07 13.31 -6.70
C ARG A 33 -8.82 13.55 -7.55
N GLY A 34 -8.88 13.30 -8.86
CA GLY A 34 -7.78 13.53 -9.80
C GLY A 34 -6.79 12.38 -9.92
N PHE A 35 -7.13 11.19 -9.40
CA PHE A 35 -6.31 9.99 -9.59
C PHE A 35 -6.44 9.45 -11.01
N SER A 36 -5.33 8.97 -11.55
CA SER A 36 -5.24 8.29 -12.84
C SER A 36 -5.43 6.78 -12.73
N GLY A 37 -5.22 6.25 -11.53
CA GLY A 37 -5.39 4.83 -11.23
C GLY A 37 -5.25 4.54 -9.75
N MET A 38 -5.44 3.27 -9.41
CA MET A 38 -5.31 2.78 -8.04
C MET A 38 -4.79 1.35 -7.99
N PHE A 39 -4.06 1.03 -6.93
CA PHE A 39 -3.77 -0.33 -6.52
C PHE A 39 -4.82 -0.78 -5.49
N VAL A 40 -5.36 -1.98 -5.68
CA VAL A 40 -6.16 -2.66 -4.67
C VAL A 40 -5.22 -3.52 -3.86
N THR A 41 -5.02 -3.16 -2.59
CA THR A 41 -4.04 -3.76 -1.66
C THR A 41 -4.72 -4.30 -0.41
N ASP A 42 -5.77 -5.07 -0.58
CA ASP A 42 -6.53 -5.63 0.53
C ASP A 42 -5.65 -6.40 1.54
N HIS A 43 -6.08 -6.43 2.80
CA HIS A 43 -5.44 -7.24 3.84
C HIS A 43 -5.43 -8.72 3.47
N PHE A 44 -4.24 -9.30 3.46
CA PHE A 44 -4.07 -10.73 3.19
C PHE A 44 -4.62 -11.60 4.31
N PHE A 45 -4.65 -12.92 4.12
CA PHE A 45 -5.34 -13.87 5.00
C PHE A 45 -4.80 -13.93 6.44
N ASN A 46 -3.59 -13.44 6.68
CA ASN A 46 -2.96 -13.29 7.99
C ASN A 46 -3.20 -11.91 8.64
N GLY A 47 -3.82 -10.97 7.92
CA GLY A 47 -4.23 -9.66 8.41
C GLY A 47 -5.72 -9.59 8.74
N ASN A 48 -6.28 -8.37 8.69
CA ASN A 48 -7.71 -8.09 8.91
C ASN A 48 -8.58 -8.42 7.70
N SER A 49 -8.51 -9.69 7.25
CA SER A 49 -9.19 -10.18 6.06
C SER A 49 -10.66 -10.53 6.31
N ALA A 50 -11.54 -10.18 5.34
CA ALA A 50 -12.94 -10.62 5.30
C ALA A 50 -13.09 -12.03 4.69
N VAL A 51 -12.02 -12.64 4.19
CA VAL A 51 -12.05 -13.97 3.56
C VAL A 51 -12.19 -15.05 4.62
N PRO A 52 -13.20 -15.95 4.56
CA PRO A 52 -13.42 -16.98 5.56
C PRO A 52 -12.22 -17.92 5.71
N ARG A 53 -11.82 -18.18 6.95
CA ARG A 53 -10.66 -19.03 7.25
C ARG A 53 -10.83 -20.48 6.81
N TYR A 54 -12.08 -20.99 6.75
CA TYR A 54 -12.41 -22.37 6.40
C TYR A 54 -12.43 -22.63 4.88
N PHE A 55 -12.30 -21.61 4.05
CA PHE A 55 -12.20 -21.78 2.61
C PHE A 55 -10.92 -22.52 2.23
N SER A 56 -10.99 -23.34 1.17
CA SER A 56 -9.81 -23.86 0.50
C SER A 56 -8.95 -22.70 -0.04
N TRP A 57 -7.67 -22.95 -0.27
CA TRP A 57 -6.77 -21.90 -0.79
C TRP A 57 -7.31 -21.24 -2.06
N LYS A 58 -7.77 -22.05 -3.01
CA LYS A 58 -8.35 -21.55 -4.26
C LYS A 58 -9.59 -20.68 -4.05
N GLU A 59 -10.45 -21.03 -3.10
CA GLU A 59 -11.62 -20.21 -2.75
C GLU A 59 -11.21 -18.91 -2.07
N LYS A 60 -10.22 -18.96 -1.18
CA LYS A 60 -9.64 -17.77 -0.54
C LYS A 60 -9.10 -16.79 -1.59
N VAL A 61 -8.25 -17.27 -2.49
CA VAL A 61 -7.67 -16.43 -3.55
C VAL A 61 -8.77 -15.86 -4.44
N LYS A 62 -9.76 -16.68 -4.84
CA LYS A 62 -10.89 -16.20 -5.65
C LYS A 62 -11.66 -15.07 -4.99
N GLN A 63 -11.94 -15.15 -3.69
CA GLN A 63 -12.62 -14.06 -2.97
C GLN A 63 -11.70 -12.86 -2.80
N TYR A 64 -10.44 -13.09 -2.42
CA TYR A 64 -9.43 -12.04 -2.20
C TYR A 64 -9.30 -11.10 -3.40
N VAL A 65 -9.17 -11.65 -4.59
CA VAL A 65 -9.03 -10.85 -5.82
C VAL A 65 -10.35 -10.30 -6.35
N SER A 66 -11.48 -10.56 -5.68
CA SER A 66 -12.79 -10.16 -6.21
C SER A 66 -13.03 -8.65 -6.19
N GLY A 67 -12.50 -7.93 -5.19
CA GLY A 67 -12.53 -6.47 -5.12
C GLY A 67 -11.75 -5.84 -6.29
N TYR A 68 -10.53 -6.32 -6.51
CA TYR A 68 -9.73 -5.93 -7.66
C TYR A 68 -10.45 -6.19 -9.00
N LYS A 69 -11.02 -7.39 -9.17
CA LYS A 69 -11.74 -7.75 -10.42
C LYS A 69 -12.99 -6.90 -10.65
N LYS A 70 -13.73 -6.56 -9.61
CA LYS A 70 -14.88 -5.64 -9.70
C LYS A 70 -14.43 -4.24 -10.11
N ALA A 71 -13.36 -3.73 -9.49
CA ALA A 71 -12.78 -2.44 -9.84
C ALA A 71 -12.30 -2.41 -11.30
N LEU A 72 -11.58 -3.45 -11.73
CA LEU A 72 -11.09 -3.58 -13.11
C LEU A 72 -12.24 -3.61 -14.11
N ALA A 73 -13.34 -4.33 -13.81
CA ALA A 73 -14.51 -4.37 -14.65
C ALA A 73 -15.22 -3.00 -14.75
N ALA A 74 -15.33 -2.27 -13.63
CA ALA A 74 -15.93 -0.94 -13.58
C ALA A 74 -15.10 0.13 -14.29
N ALA A 75 -13.78 -0.03 -14.32
CA ALA A 75 -12.85 0.87 -15.01
C ALA A 75 -12.79 0.63 -16.54
N LYS A 76 -13.37 -0.47 -17.03
CA LYS A 76 -13.31 -0.83 -18.45
C LYS A 76 -13.88 0.27 -19.34
N GLY A 77 -13.07 0.75 -20.31
CA GLY A 77 -13.44 1.83 -21.21
C GLY A 77 -13.32 3.24 -20.60
N ARG A 78 -12.83 3.36 -19.39
CA ARG A 78 -12.56 4.64 -18.72
C ARG A 78 -11.07 4.97 -18.77
N ASN A 79 -10.74 6.23 -18.63
CA ASN A 79 -9.34 6.67 -18.52
C ASN A 79 -8.84 6.53 -17.07
N PHE A 80 -8.86 5.30 -16.56
CA PHE A 80 -8.49 4.98 -15.18
C PHE A 80 -7.90 3.58 -15.10
N ASP A 81 -6.76 3.44 -14.41
CA ASP A 81 -6.03 2.19 -14.30
C ASP A 81 -6.33 1.51 -12.95
N VAL A 82 -6.54 0.21 -12.99
CA VAL A 82 -6.72 -0.60 -11.78
C VAL A 82 -5.64 -1.67 -11.75
N LEU A 83 -4.84 -1.65 -10.70
CA LEU A 83 -3.68 -2.51 -10.53
C LEU A 83 -3.82 -3.34 -9.25
N PHE A 84 -3.14 -4.48 -9.20
CA PHE A 84 -3.20 -5.39 -8.07
C PHE A 84 -1.99 -5.25 -7.17
N GLY A 85 -2.22 -5.26 -5.86
CA GLY A 85 -1.23 -5.39 -4.82
C GLY A 85 -1.78 -6.19 -3.64
N VAL A 86 -0.99 -6.31 -2.60
CA VAL A 86 -1.35 -7.07 -1.38
C VAL A 86 -0.84 -6.31 -0.17
N GLU A 87 -1.64 -6.18 0.89
CA GLU A 87 -1.11 -5.81 2.20
C GLU A 87 -0.95 -7.07 3.06
N TYR A 88 0.30 -7.46 3.29
CA TYR A 88 0.68 -8.66 4.03
C TYR A 88 1.06 -8.33 5.46
N ASN A 89 0.49 -9.04 6.45
CA ASN A 89 0.70 -8.79 7.87
C ASN A 89 1.61 -9.85 8.51
N PHE A 90 2.56 -9.41 9.34
CA PHE A 90 3.40 -10.26 10.18
C PHE A 90 3.27 -9.83 11.65
N ASN A 91 2.18 -10.25 12.30
CA ASN A 91 1.92 -9.95 13.72
C ASN A 91 1.95 -8.44 14.04
N GLY A 92 1.36 -7.63 13.16
CA GLY A 92 1.26 -6.18 13.32
C GLY A 92 2.22 -5.38 12.44
N ASP A 93 3.28 -5.99 11.91
CA ASP A 93 4.09 -5.37 10.87
C ASP A 93 3.43 -5.61 9.51
N GLU A 94 3.18 -4.57 8.74
CA GLU A 94 2.45 -4.67 7.47
C GLU A 94 3.34 -4.24 6.30
N TYR A 95 3.15 -4.92 5.18
CA TYR A 95 3.95 -4.70 3.96
C TYR A 95 3.05 -4.66 2.74
N LEU A 96 3.26 -3.64 1.91
CA LEU A 96 2.63 -3.56 0.61
C LEU A 96 3.50 -4.31 -0.41
N ILE A 97 2.91 -5.31 -1.03
CA ILE A 97 3.56 -6.14 -2.05
C ILE A 97 3.00 -5.76 -3.41
N TYR A 98 3.89 -5.45 -4.34
CA TYR A 98 3.55 -5.12 -5.74
C TYR A 98 4.34 -6.01 -6.69
N GLY A 99 3.82 -6.17 -7.92
CA GLY A 99 4.46 -6.99 -8.95
C GLY A 99 4.08 -8.47 -8.93
N VAL A 100 3.21 -8.87 -7.99
CA VAL A 100 2.61 -10.21 -7.94
C VAL A 100 1.18 -10.21 -8.47
N ASP A 101 0.62 -11.37 -8.76
CA ASP A 101 -0.71 -11.54 -9.34
C ASP A 101 -1.50 -12.72 -8.73
N GLU A 102 -2.70 -12.94 -9.25
CA GLU A 102 -3.55 -14.07 -8.84
C GLU A 102 -2.88 -15.43 -9.07
N ALA A 103 -2.11 -15.59 -10.15
CA ALA A 103 -1.43 -16.85 -10.45
C ALA A 103 -0.32 -17.12 -9.43
N TRP A 104 0.41 -16.09 -9.02
CA TRP A 104 1.40 -16.17 -7.96
C TRP A 104 0.75 -16.55 -6.61
N LEU A 105 -0.39 -15.96 -6.26
CA LEU A 105 -1.12 -16.33 -5.05
C LEU A 105 -1.56 -17.80 -5.08
N LEU A 106 -2.07 -18.27 -6.21
CA LEU A 106 -2.49 -19.68 -6.38
C LEU A 106 -1.32 -20.66 -6.27
N ALA A 107 -0.13 -20.26 -6.70
CA ALA A 107 1.08 -21.08 -6.66
C ALA A 107 1.77 -21.11 -5.29
N ASN A 108 1.41 -20.22 -4.37
CA ASN A 108 2.02 -20.07 -3.04
C ASN A 108 1.01 -20.44 -1.93
N ASP A 109 0.41 -21.60 -1.98
CA ASP A 109 -0.61 -22.05 -1.01
C ASP A 109 -0.03 -22.37 0.38
N ASP A 110 1.28 -22.41 0.50
CA ASP A 110 2.06 -22.61 1.72
C ASP A 110 2.68 -21.31 2.30
N ILE A 111 2.31 -20.13 1.78
CA ILE A 111 2.98 -18.87 2.15
C ILE A 111 2.67 -18.38 3.57
N LEU A 112 1.51 -18.73 4.14
CA LEU A 112 1.06 -18.19 5.44
C LEU A 112 2.00 -18.53 6.62
N PRO A 113 2.59 -19.73 6.75
CA PRO A 113 3.56 -20.02 7.80
C PRO A 113 4.98 -19.55 7.50
N CYS A 114 5.24 -18.94 6.34
CA CYS A 114 6.58 -18.50 5.97
C CYS A 114 7.06 -17.33 6.84
N SER A 115 8.38 -17.25 7.05
CA SER A 115 9.01 -16.10 7.67
C SER A 115 8.96 -14.87 6.73
N LYS A 116 9.23 -13.69 7.28
CA LYS A 116 9.29 -12.44 6.50
C LYS A 116 10.31 -12.54 5.37
N GLU A 117 11.49 -13.09 5.67
CA GLU A 117 12.59 -13.27 4.73
C GLU A 117 12.21 -14.22 3.59
N GLU A 118 11.47 -15.29 3.90
CA GLU A 118 11.02 -16.24 2.89
C GLU A 118 9.96 -15.62 1.97
N VAL A 119 8.99 -14.86 2.54
CA VAL A 119 8.01 -14.11 1.73
C VAL A 119 8.72 -13.08 0.84
N TYR A 120 9.66 -12.31 1.41
CA TYR A 120 10.46 -11.34 0.67
C TYR A 120 11.20 -11.98 -0.51
N ARG A 121 11.87 -13.12 -0.26
CA ARG A 121 12.57 -13.87 -1.31
C ARG A 121 11.62 -14.31 -2.44
N ARG A 122 10.45 -14.88 -2.10
CA ARG A 122 9.44 -15.33 -3.09
C ARG A 122 8.85 -14.17 -3.90
N VAL A 123 8.64 -13.02 -3.28
CA VAL A 123 8.19 -11.80 -3.97
C VAL A 123 9.25 -11.35 -4.99
N HIS A 124 10.52 -11.33 -4.60
CA HIS A 124 11.63 -10.97 -5.47
C HIS A 124 11.82 -11.96 -6.63
N GLU A 125 11.67 -13.26 -6.38
CA GLU A 125 11.73 -14.28 -7.44
C GLU A 125 10.61 -14.13 -8.49
N ALA A 126 9.49 -13.52 -8.09
CA ALA A 126 8.41 -13.15 -8.99
C ALA A 126 8.62 -11.80 -9.70
N GLY A 127 9.70 -11.08 -9.41
CA GLY A 127 9.96 -9.73 -9.93
C GLY A 127 9.19 -8.63 -9.20
N GLY A 128 8.65 -8.91 -8.01
CA GLY A 128 7.94 -7.95 -7.17
C GLY A 128 8.83 -7.21 -6.19
N ILE A 129 8.22 -6.28 -5.46
CA ILE A 129 8.83 -5.53 -4.34
C ILE A 129 7.97 -5.61 -3.09
N MET A 130 8.59 -5.38 -1.95
CA MET A 130 7.95 -5.35 -0.64
C MET A 130 8.28 -4.03 0.07
N ILE A 131 7.26 -3.19 0.28
CA ILE A 131 7.37 -1.87 0.91
C ILE A 131 6.89 -1.98 2.35
N GLN A 132 7.68 -1.55 3.34
CA GLN A 132 7.20 -1.48 4.71
C GLN A 132 6.11 -0.41 4.82
N ALA A 133 4.88 -0.83 5.08
CA ALA A 133 3.73 0.04 5.20
C ALA A 133 3.77 0.77 6.55
N HIS A 134 3.45 2.07 6.55
CA HIS A 134 3.26 2.91 7.75
C HIS A 134 4.10 2.49 8.99
N PRO A 135 5.44 2.40 8.90
CA PRO A 135 6.31 1.68 9.87
C PRO A 135 6.26 2.24 11.29
N TYR A 136 5.87 3.51 11.47
CA TYR A 136 5.73 4.14 12.78
C TYR A 136 4.28 4.24 13.27
N ARG A 137 3.38 3.41 12.70
CA ARG A 137 1.98 3.35 13.17
C ARG A 137 1.92 2.84 14.59
N GLU A 138 1.28 3.61 15.47
CA GLU A 138 0.99 3.23 16.84
C GLU A 138 -0.49 2.85 16.98
N ARG A 139 -0.75 1.69 17.57
CA ARG A 139 -2.09 1.21 17.91
C ARG A 139 -2.06 0.57 19.30
N TYR A 140 -3.20 0.58 19.98
CA TYR A 140 -3.33 0.05 21.35
C TYR A 140 -2.99 -1.45 21.50
N TYR A 141 -2.96 -2.19 20.39
CA TYR A 141 -2.67 -3.62 20.35
C TYR A 141 -1.21 -3.92 19.95
N LEU A 142 -0.42 -2.91 19.63
CA LEU A 142 1.00 -3.05 19.32
C LEU A 142 1.83 -2.79 20.59
N GLU A 143 2.83 -3.62 20.82
CA GLU A 143 3.75 -3.49 21.94
C GLU A 143 5.03 -2.74 21.57
N ASP A 144 5.42 -2.80 20.31
CA ASP A 144 6.62 -2.19 19.76
C ASP A 144 6.42 -1.77 18.28
N ILE A 145 7.32 -0.94 17.79
CA ILE A 145 7.50 -0.58 16.38
C ILE A 145 8.67 -1.40 15.86
N ARG A 146 8.46 -2.18 14.81
CA ARG A 146 9.50 -3.04 14.21
C ARG A 146 9.91 -2.52 12.85
N LEU A 147 11.15 -2.08 12.76
CA LEU A 147 11.76 -1.61 11.53
C LEU A 147 12.61 -2.73 10.93
N THR A 148 12.38 -3.04 9.67
CA THR A 148 12.98 -4.19 8.97
C THR A 148 13.67 -3.76 7.67
N PRO A 149 14.76 -2.97 7.76
CA PRO A 149 15.44 -2.45 6.59
C PRO A 149 16.01 -3.53 5.66
N SER A 150 16.34 -4.71 6.21
CA SER A 150 16.93 -5.83 5.45
C SER A 150 15.96 -6.56 4.52
N ILE A 151 14.66 -6.37 4.71
CA ILE A 151 13.58 -7.03 3.95
C ILE A 151 12.54 -6.04 3.42
N SER A 152 12.95 -4.80 3.17
CA SER A 152 12.08 -3.75 2.63
C SER A 152 12.78 -3.05 1.47
N ASP A 153 12.14 -3.02 0.31
CA ASP A 153 12.63 -2.33 -0.89
C ASP A 153 12.37 -0.82 -0.86
N GLY A 154 11.54 -0.39 0.08
CA GLY A 154 11.18 1.01 0.29
C GLY A 154 10.26 1.16 1.50
N ILE A 155 9.92 2.40 1.80
CA ILE A 155 9.13 2.79 2.97
C ILE A 155 7.93 3.63 2.53
N GLU A 156 6.74 3.29 3.04
CA GLU A 156 5.57 4.18 2.96
C GLU A 156 5.75 5.33 3.95
N ILE A 157 6.25 6.46 3.44
CA ILE A 157 6.56 7.65 4.24
C ILE A 157 5.33 8.51 4.54
N TYR A 158 4.28 8.38 3.75
CA TYR A 158 3.02 9.07 3.97
C TYR A 158 1.86 8.11 3.79
N ASN A 159 1.14 7.91 4.87
CA ASN A 159 -0.12 7.19 4.93
C ASN A 159 -1.18 8.16 5.46
N ALA A 160 -2.22 8.44 4.65
CA ALA A 160 -3.20 9.47 4.99
C ALA A 160 -4.08 9.11 6.21
N ALA A 161 -4.10 7.84 6.63
CA ALA A 161 -4.79 7.37 7.83
C ALA A 161 -3.95 7.52 9.11
N ASN A 162 -2.67 7.93 8.99
CA ASN A 162 -1.77 8.15 10.12
C ASN A 162 -1.72 9.62 10.55
N PRO A 163 -1.42 9.90 11.85
CA PRO A 163 -1.01 11.21 12.30
C PRO A 163 0.25 11.71 11.57
N ASP A 164 0.34 13.02 11.33
CA ASP A 164 1.45 13.63 10.60
C ASP A 164 2.82 13.32 11.23
N ASN A 165 2.93 13.25 12.57
CA ASN A 165 4.19 12.91 13.26
C ASN A 165 4.68 11.50 12.96
N GLN A 166 3.78 10.50 12.84
CA GLN A 166 4.15 9.13 12.46
C GLN A 166 4.66 9.06 11.02
N ASN A 167 4.07 9.84 10.13
CA ASN A 167 4.54 10.01 8.75
C ASN A 167 5.92 10.69 8.71
N ALA A 168 6.13 11.73 9.51
CA ALA A 168 7.42 12.43 9.60
C ALA A 168 8.55 11.50 10.11
N LEU A 169 8.26 10.62 11.07
CA LEU A 169 9.19 9.60 11.54
C LEU A 169 9.53 8.61 10.42
N ALA A 170 8.53 8.16 9.66
CA ALA A 170 8.71 7.27 8.51
C ALA A 170 9.54 7.94 7.39
N TYR A 171 9.31 9.22 7.13
CA TYR A 171 10.09 10.02 6.19
C TYR A 171 11.56 10.07 6.58
N ARG A 172 11.87 10.40 7.84
CA ARG A 172 13.24 10.45 8.35
C ARG A 172 13.93 9.08 8.29
N TYR A 173 13.21 8.03 8.63
CA TYR A 173 13.70 6.66 8.54
C TYR A 173 14.08 6.27 7.09
N ALA A 174 13.25 6.58 6.12
CA ALA A 174 13.55 6.33 4.72
C ALA A 174 14.77 7.13 4.22
N LEU A 175 14.91 8.39 4.66
CA LEU A 175 16.11 9.20 4.37
C LEU A 175 17.37 8.59 4.96
N GLU A 176 17.33 8.13 6.22
CA GLU A 176 18.46 7.47 6.88
C GLU A 176 18.95 6.24 6.09
N LEU A 177 18.00 5.45 5.59
CA LEU A 177 18.28 4.25 4.81
C LEU A 177 18.66 4.54 3.36
N SER A 178 18.34 5.71 2.84
CA SER A 178 18.49 6.06 1.41
C SER A 178 17.72 5.07 0.50
N VAL A 179 16.51 4.68 0.89
CA VAL A 179 15.66 3.75 0.15
C VAL A 179 14.50 4.47 -0.57
N PRO A 180 13.87 3.85 -1.57
CA PRO A 180 12.67 4.36 -2.20
C PRO A 180 11.56 4.73 -1.20
N MET A 181 10.86 5.82 -1.52
CA MET A 181 9.77 6.37 -0.71
C MET A 181 8.45 6.23 -1.45
N THR A 182 7.41 5.76 -0.77
CA THR A 182 6.05 5.68 -1.32
C THR A 182 5.04 6.41 -0.43
N ALA A 183 3.83 6.62 -0.94
CA ALA A 183 2.73 7.21 -0.21
C ALA A 183 1.40 6.64 -0.69
N GLY A 184 0.49 6.37 0.24
CA GLY A 184 -0.85 5.89 -0.01
C GLY A 184 -1.88 6.48 0.96
N SER A 185 -3.16 6.22 0.72
CA SER A 185 -4.22 6.72 1.60
C SER A 185 -4.56 5.76 2.73
N ASP A 186 -4.39 4.46 2.52
CA ASP A 186 -4.92 3.42 3.41
C ASP A 186 -6.44 3.62 3.59
N ILE A 187 -7.10 3.83 2.44
CA ILE A 187 -8.51 4.19 2.41
C ILE A 187 -9.40 2.97 2.54
N HIS A 188 -10.38 3.06 3.45
CA HIS A 188 -11.34 2.01 3.75
C HIS A 188 -12.80 2.42 3.46
N PHE A 189 -13.05 3.73 3.36
CA PHE A 189 -14.36 4.31 3.12
C PHE A 189 -14.24 5.71 2.50
N PHE A 190 -15.30 6.19 1.88
CA PHE A 190 -15.30 7.54 1.30
C PHE A 190 -15.22 8.62 2.36
N HIS A 191 -14.37 9.60 2.14
CA HIS A 191 -14.19 10.76 3.03
C HIS A 191 -13.66 11.98 2.27
N GLU A 192 -13.80 13.15 2.90
CA GLU A 192 -13.31 14.43 2.40
C GLU A 192 -11.91 14.82 2.92
N LYS A 193 -11.24 13.93 3.66
CA LYS A 193 -9.90 14.15 4.22
C LYS A 193 -8.84 14.12 3.12
N ALA A 194 -7.63 14.49 3.49
CA ALA A 194 -6.46 14.33 2.62
C ALA A 194 -6.25 12.84 2.24
N MET A 195 -5.71 12.64 1.05
CA MET A 195 -5.32 11.33 0.51
C MET A 195 -3.82 11.30 0.26
N GLY A 196 -3.26 10.11 0.16
CA GLY A 196 -1.90 9.85 -0.27
C GLY A 196 -1.85 9.29 -1.68
N GLY A 197 -0.69 9.34 -2.31
CA GLY A 197 -0.46 8.66 -3.59
C GLY A 197 0.91 8.93 -4.16
N MET A 198 1.19 8.25 -5.25
CA MET A 198 2.41 8.42 -6.03
C MET A 198 2.11 9.17 -7.33
N LEU A 199 2.81 10.28 -7.55
CA LEU A 199 2.80 10.98 -8.83
C LEU A 199 3.94 10.42 -9.69
N LEU A 200 3.59 9.74 -10.78
CA LEU A 200 4.52 9.11 -11.71
C LEU A 200 4.63 9.92 -13.01
N PRO A 201 5.81 9.96 -13.63
CA PRO A 201 6.00 10.68 -14.89
C PRO A 201 5.24 10.02 -16.04
N GLU A 202 5.15 8.69 -16.04
CA GLU A 202 4.50 7.89 -17.07
C GLU A 202 3.26 7.16 -16.53
N ARG A 203 2.32 6.87 -17.44
CA ARG A 203 1.14 6.08 -17.10
C ARG A 203 1.50 4.61 -17.01
N LEU A 204 0.99 3.94 -15.98
CA LEU A 204 1.24 2.52 -15.75
C LEU A 204 0.35 1.65 -16.65
N GLY A 205 0.98 0.73 -17.38
CA GLY A 205 0.31 -0.33 -18.12
C GLY A 205 0.26 -1.67 -17.35
N SER A 206 1.10 -1.80 -16.31
CA SER A 206 1.20 -3.05 -15.52
C SER A 206 1.74 -2.79 -14.11
N PRO A 207 1.54 -3.72 -13.15
CA PRO A 207 2.16 -3.62 -11.83
C PRO A 207 3.71 -3.64 -11.87
N SER A 208 4.32 -4.31 -12.85
CA SER A 208 5.77 -4.34 -13.00
C SER A 208 6.37 -2.99 -13.38
N GLU A 209 5.66 -2.15 -14.12
CA GLU A 209 6.10 -0.78 -14.40
C GLU A 209 6.13 0.09 -13.13
N TYR A 210 5.21 -0.16 -12.19
CA TYR A 210 5.28 0.48 -10.88
C TYR A 210 6.49 0.02 -10.08
N VAL A 211 6.78 -1.28 -10.08
CA VAL A 211 7.99 -1.85 -9.45
C VAL A 211 9.24 -1.15 -10.00
N ASP A 212 9.35 -1.07 -11.31
CA ASP A 212 10.47 -0.40 -11.99
C ASP A 212 10.58 1.08 -11.59
N ALA A 213 9.46 1.80 -11.59
CA ALA A 213 9.44 3.23 -11.23
C ALA A 213 9.88 3.46 -9.77
N VAL A 214 9.39 2.63 -8.84
CA VAL A 214 9.80 2.70 -7.41
C VAL A 214 11.29 2.41 -7.25
N GLN A 215 11.81 1.34 -7.85
CA GLN A 215 13.22 0.97 -7.77
C GLN A 215 14.15 2.03 -8.37
N LYS A 216 13.71 2.74 -9.40
CA LYS A 216 14.46 3.85 -10.02
C LYS A 216 14.29 5.19 -9.28
N GLY A 217 13.39 5.26 -8.30
CA GLY A 217 13.08 6.51 -7.60
C GLY A 217 12.37 7.56 -8.47
N GLU A 218 11.64 7.13 -9.50
CA GLU A 218 10.98 8.03 -10.48
C GLU A 218 9.65 8.60 -9.98
N GLY A 219 9.06 8.03 -8.93
CA GLY A 219 7.80 8.49 -8.34
C GLY A 219 7.99 9.55 -7.27
N ILE A 220 7.03 10.48 -7.18
CA ILE A 220 6.99 11.52 -6.14
C ILE A 220 5.87 11.20 -5.17
N PRO A 221 6.14 10.88 -3.88
CA PRO A 221 5.12 10.78 -2.85
C PRO A 221 4.40 12.11 -2.65
N VAL A 222 3.07 12.11 -2.72
CA VAL A 222 2.26 13.33 -2.61
C VAL A 222 1.13 13.20 -1.60
N LYS A 223 0.81 14.33 -0.94
CA LYS A 223 -0.44 14.54 -0.21
C LYS A 223 -1.42 15.26 -1.14
N VAL A 224 -2.64 14.73 -1.22
CA VAL A 224 -3.73 15.27 -2.05
C VAL A 224 -4.83 15.80 -1.15
N LEU A 225 -5.19 17.06 -1.30
CA LEU A 225 -6.29 17.67 -0.54
C LEU A 225 -7.06 18.63 -1.45
N ASN A 226 -8.37 18.46 -1.55
CA ASN A 226 -9.25 19.31 -2.36
C ASN A 226 -8.75 19.45 -3.82
N GLY A 227 -8.32 18.34 -4.43
CA GLY A 227 -7.80 18.30 -5.80
C GLY A 227 -6.42 18.93 -6.01
N LYS A 228 -5.76 19.37 -4.92
CA LYS A 228 -4.40 19.93 -4.97
C LYS A 228 -3.40 18.89 -4.46
N MET A 229 -2.37 18.67 -5.24
CA MET A 229 -1.24 17.81 -4.88
C MET A 229 -0.08 18.65 -4.34
N LYS A 230 0.58 18.14 -3.29
CA LYS A 230 1.83 18.72 -2.77
C LYS A 230 2.81 17.56 -2.47
N PRO A 231 4.09 17.64 -2.94
CA PRO A 231 5.10 16.65 -2.55
C PRO A 231 5.23 16.56 -1.03
N VAL A 232 5.31 15.34 -0.51
CA VAL A 232 5.50 15.11 0.93
C VAL A 232 6.77 15.80 1.42
N ALA A 233 7.84 15.75 0.65
CA ALA A 233 9.13 16.39 0.95
C ALA A 233 9.05 17.94 1.14
N GLU A 234 7.99 18.59 0.66
CA GLU A 234 7.75 20.03 0.81
C GLU A 234 6.81 20.38 1.97
N ILE A 235 6.37 19.40 2.76
CA ILE A 235 5.43 19.57 3.87
C ILE A 235 6.18 19.37 5.18
N LYS A 236 6.46 20.46 5.90
CA LYS A 236 7.27 20.42 7.12
C LYS A 236 6.71 19.44 8.17
N GLU A 237 5.41 19.42 8.36
CA GLU A 237 4.73 18.57 9.33
C GLU A 237 4.90 17.06 9.01
N LEU A 238 5.24 16.72 7.76
CA LEU A 238 5.46 15.36 7.27
C LEU A 238 6.93 14.98 7.13
N THR A 239 7.85 15.93 7.36
CA THR A 239 9.31 15.71 7.17
C THR A 239 10.12 16.00 8.43
N ASP A 240 9.54 16.72 9.40
CA ASP A 240 10.21 17.13 10.63
C ASP A 240 9.37 16.64 11.83
N PRO A 241 9.66 15.45 12.39
CA PRO A 241 8.92 14.92 13.52
C PRO A 241 9.10 15.79 14.74
N THR A 242 8.01 16.01 15.46
CA THR A 242 7.94 16.86 16.66
C THR A 242 8.04 16.07 17.96
N GLU A 243 7.78 14.76 17.90
CA GLU A 243 7.75 13.88 19.06
C GLU A 243 8.42 12.53 18.70
N GLU A 244 9.09 11.92 19.66
CA GLU A 244 9.58 10.55 19.56
C GLU A 244 8.40 9.55 19.59
N PRO A 245 8.58 8.33 19.04
CA PRO A 245 7.58 7.28 19.15
C PRO A 245 7.24 6.97 20.61
N LYS A 246 5.97 6.70 20.91
CA LYS A 246 5.54 6.30 22.26
C LYS A 246 5.86 4.83 22.56
N LEU A 247 5.90 4.00 21.52
CA LEU A 247 6.28 2.60 21.62
C LEU A 247 7.78 2.43 21.42
N PRO A 248 8.38 1.40 22.04
CA PRO A 248 9.77 1.02 21.78
C PRO A 248 10.00 0.73 20.28
N VAL A 249 11.11 1.20 19.73
CA VAL A 249 11.49 0.94 18.34
C VAL A 249 12.56 -0.14 18.28
N LEU A 250 12.27 -1.24 17.61
CA LEU A 250 13.17 -2.34 17.37
C LEU A 250 13.59 -2.33 15.90
N ARG A 251 14.86 -2.62 15.61
CA ARG A 251 15.40 -2.72 14.23
C ARG A 251 15.94 -4.14 14.01
N PHE A 252 15.59 -4.78 12.89
CA PHE A 252 15.93 -6.14 12.52
C PHE A 252 16.66 -6.21 11.18
#